data_0ff711523c6fab8fd4bae72966228bc0
#
_entry.id   0ff711523c6fab8fd4bae72966228bc0
#
_cell.length_a   1.000
_cell.length_b   1.000
_cell.length_c   1.000
_cell.angle_alpha   90.00
_cell.angle_beta   90.00
_cell.angle_gamma   90.00
#
_symmetry.space_group_name_H-M   'P 1'
#
loop_
_entity.id
_entity.type
_entity.pdbx_description
1 polymer ?
#
loop_
_entity_poly.entity_id
_entity_poly.type
_entity_poly.pdbx_seq_one_letter_code
_entity_poly.pdbx_strand_id
1 'polypeptide(L)' 'MSSFANPHHIFLFEMKNGKQKLAYGTTAQDAYDSLRLRLSDPEIELVIPDKYIRIPQRELQKHVHNLG' A
#
# COMPACT_ATOMS: atom_id res chain seq x y z
N MET A 1 11.54 11.08 -20.31
CA MET A 1 10.38 11.37 -19.49
C MET A 1 10.63 10.93 -18.07
N SER A 2 10.44 11.84 -17.19
CA SER A 2 10.70 11.59 -15.78
C SER A 2 9.82 10.51 -15.18
N SER A 3 8.61 10.39 -15.68
CA SER A 3 7.69 9.41 -15.13
C SER A 3 8.17 7.97 -15.31
N PHE A 4 9.00 7.74 -16.30
CA PHE A 4 9.53 6.41 -16.52
C PHE A 4 10.76 6.13 -15.67
N ALA A 5 11.41 7.17 -15.19
CA ALA A 5 12.59 7.00 -14.38
C ALA A 5 12.26 6.67 -12.92
N ASN A 6 11.03 6.90 -12.52
CA ASN A 6 10.62 6.68 -11.13
C ASN A 6 9.43 5.73 -11.07
N PRO A 7 9.69 4.44 -11.29
CA PRO A 7 8.60 3.47 -11.25
C PRO A 7 8.03 3.40 -9.83
N HIS A 8 6.71 3.41 -9.75
CA HIS A 8 6.05 3.21 -8.49
C HIS A 8 5.89 1.72 -8.23
N HIS A 9 6.02 1.36 -6.99
CA HIS A 9 5.77 0.00 -6.54
C HIS A 9 4.43 -0.06 -5.83
N ILE A 10 3.86 -1.25 -5.78
CA ILE A 10 2.61 -1.48 -5.09
C ILE A 10 2.93 -2.19 -3.80
N PHE A 11 2.43 -1.66 -2.70
CA PHE A 11 2.64 -2.23 -1.38
C PHE A 11 1.31 -2.60 -0.76
N LEU A 12 1.27 -3.76 -0.14
CA LEU A 12 0.09 -4.22 0.59
C LEU A 12 0.41 -4.16 2.07
N PHE A 13 -0.26 -3.27 2.77
CA PHE A 13 -0.07 -3.10 4.21
C PHE A 13 -1.12 -3.88 4.98
N GLU A 14 -0.71 -4.51 6.05
CA GLU A 14 -1.63 -5.19 6.95
C GLU A 14 -2.18 -4.22 7.98
N MET A 15 -3.39 -4.49 8.41
CA MET A 15 -4.07 -3.70 9.42
C MET A 15 -4.31 -4.54 10.66
N LYS A 16 -4.42 -3.88 11.80
CA LYS A 16 -4.63 -4.56 13.09
C LYS A 16 -5.94 -5.32 13.15
N ASN A 17 -6.91 -4.93 12.33
CA ASN A 17 -8.22 -5.59 12.30
C ASN A 17 -8.27 -6.77 11.32
N GLY A 18 -7.12 -7.20 10.80
CA GLY A 18 -7.05 -8.31 9.87
C GLY A 18 -7.31 -7.94 8.42
N LYS A 19 -7.58 -6.68 8.14
CA LYS A 19 -7.76 -6.21 6.77
C LYS A 19 -6.44 -5.78 6.18
N GLN A 20 -6.48 -5.44 4.88
CA GLN A 20 -5.29 -5.02 4.15
C GLN A 20 -5.63 -3.82 3.29
N LYS A 21 -4.62 -3.01 3.00
CA LYS A 21 -4.77 -1.84 2.13
C LYS A 21 -3.64 -1.80 1.12
N LEU A 22 -3.98 -1.45 -0.11
CA LEU A 22 -2.99 -1.25 -1.16
C LEU A 22 -2.57 0.21 -1.20
N ALA A 23 -1.29 0.42 -1.45
CA ALA A 23 -0.76 1.77 -1.59
C ALA A 23 0.33 1.78 -2.65
N TYR A 24 0.53 2.93 -3.27
CA TYR A 24 1.55 3.12 -4.29
C TYR A 24 2.60 4.08 -3.78
N GLY A 25 3.84 3.80 -4.12
CA GLY A 25 4.92 4.69 -3.80
C GLY A 25 6.23 4.16 -4.33
N THR A 26 7.26 4.98 -4.30
CA THR A 26 8.59 4.55 -4.72
C THR A 26 9.26 3.73 -3.63
N THR A 27 8.84 3.93 -2.40
CA THR A 27 9.29 3.15 -1.25
C THR A 27 8.09 2.83 -0.38
N ALA A 28 8.28 1.94 0.59
CA ALA A 28 7.21 1.61 1.54
C ALA A 28 6.78 2.84 2.35
N GLN A 29 7.74 3.67 2.75
CA GLN A 29 7.44 4.90 3.48
C GLN A 29 6.58 5.83 2.63
N ASP A 30 6.94 5.97 1.37
CA ASP A 30 6.21 6.83 0.44
C ASP A 30 4.78 6.32 0.26
N ALA A 31 4.63 5.00 0.13
CA ALA A 31 3.31 4.40 0.00
C ALA A 31 2.48 4.61 1.26
N TYR A 32 3.10 4.48 2.42
CA TYR A 32 2.41 4.71 3.69
C TYR A 32 1.94 6.16 3.80
N ASP A 33 2.78 7.10 3.39
CA ASP A 33 2.40 8.52 3.41
C ASP A 33 1.20 8.78 2.51
N SER A 34 1.12 8.09 1.37
CA SER A 34 -0.03 8.17 0.48
C SER A 34 -1.30 7.67 1.18
N LEU A 35 -1.18 6.61 1.95
CA LEU A 35 -2.32 6.09 2.71
C LEU A 35 -2.80 7.11 3.72
N ARG A 36 -1.89 7.80 4.37
CA ARG A 36 -2.24 8.80 5.38
C ARG A 36 -3.08 9.92 4.79
N LEU A 37 -2.92 10.20 3.51
CA LEU A 37 -3.69 11.24 2.83
C LEU A 37 -5.08 10.74 2.44
N ARG A 38 -5.24 9.43 2.26
CA ARG A 38 -6.50 8.86 1.77
C ARG A 38 -7.40 8.33 2.88
N LEU A 39 -6.80 7.82 3.94
CA LEU A 39 -7.57 7.18 5.01
C LEU A 39 -7.88 8.17 6.11
N SER A 40 -8.99 7.93 6.80
CA SER A 40 -9.32 8.70 7.99
C SER A 40 -8.36 8.36 9.12
N ASP A 41 -8.29 9.23 10.14
CA ASP A 41 -7.39 9.01 11.26
C ASP A 41 -7.61 7.64 11.94
N PRO A 42 -8.85 7.23 12.22
CA PRO A 42 -9.06 5.91 12.83
C PRO A 42 -8.57 4.77 11.95
N GLU A 43 -8.69 4.91 10.64
CA GLU A 43 -8.25 3.87 9.72
C GLU A 43 -6.73 3.80 9.65
N ILE A 44 -6.08 4.95 9.57
CA ILE A 44 -4.63 4.96 9.43
C ILE A 44 -3.96 4.42 10.69
N GLU A 45 -4.57 4.60 11.84
CA GLU A 45 -4.04 4.05 13.07
C GLU A 45 -4.06 2.53 13.10
N LEU A 46 -4.95 1.92 12.32
CA LEU A 46 -5.01 0.47 12.22
C LEU A 46 -3.96 -0.10 11.29
N VAL A 47 -3.42 0.71 10.40
CA VAL A 47 -2.40 0.25 9.46
C VAL A 47 -1.09 0.01 10.21
N ILE A 48 -0.47 -1.14 9.96
CA ILE A 48 0.80 -1.49 10.56
C ILE A 48 1.90 -1.17 9.55
N PRO A 49 2.63 -0.05 9.72
CA PRO A 49 3.58 0.37 8.70
C PRO A 49 4.77 -0.57 8.53
N ASP A 50 5.05 -1.39 9.53
CA ASP A 50 6.16 -2.33 9.46
C ASP A 50 5.77 -3.67 8.84
N LYS A 51 4.48 -3.90 8.61
CA LYS A 51 4.00 -5.16 8.04
C LYS A 51 3.43 -4.91 6.66
N TYR A 52 4.26 -5.09 5.66
CA TYR A 52 3.86 -4.87 4.28
C TYR A 52 4.64 -5.82 3.37
N ILE A 53 4.11 -6.01 2.17
CA ILE A 53 4.81 -6.73 1.12
C ILE A 53 4.74 -5.88 -0.14
N ARG A 54 5.75 -6.03 -0.99
CA ARG A 54 5.75 -5.39 -2.30
C ARG A 54 5.17 -6.37 -3.30
N ILE A 55 4.17 -5.92 -4.05
CA ILE A 55 3.47 -6.77 -5.00
C ILE A 55 3.88 -6.40 -6.41
N PRO A 56 4.40 -7.35 -7.20
CA PRO A 56 4.64 -7.10 -8.62
C PRO A 56 3.31 -6.80 -9.31
N GLN A 57 3.33 -5.88 -10.28
CA GLN A 57 2.11 -5.49 -10.96
C GLN A 57 1.37 -6.67 -11.57
N ARG A 58 2.10 -7.64 -12.10
CA ARG A 58 1.47 -8.81 -12.72
C ARG A 58 0.74 -9.68 -11.71
N GLU A 59 1.01 -9.52 -10.43
CA GLU A 59 0.35 -10.30 -9.38
C GLU A 59 -0.73 -9.50 -8.66
N LEU A 60 -0.91 -8.25 -9.06
CA LEU A 60 -1.87 -7.38 -8.39
C LEU A 60 -3.27 -7.99 -8.36
N GLN A 61 -3.70 -8.60 -9.45
CA GLN A 61 -5.03 -9.16 -9.54
C GLN A 61 -5.28 -10.28 -8.52
N LYS A 62 -4.22 -10.99 -8.17
CA LYS A 62 -4.34 -12.07 -7.19
C LYS A 62 -4.64 -11.53 -5.79
N HIS A 63 -4.20 -10.32 -5.53
CA HIS A 63 -4.35 -9.72 -4.21
C HIS A 63 -5.58 -8.83 -4.09
N VAL A 64 -6.09 -8.35 -5.20
CA VAL A 64 -7.25 -7.46 -5.18
C VAL A 64 -8.46 -8.10 -4.53
N HIS A 65 -8.63 -9.40 -4.72
CA HIS A 65 -9.75 -10.14 -4.16
C HIS A 65 -9.73 -10.20 -2.63
N ASN A 66 -8.55 -10.00 -2.05
CA ASN A 66 -8.39 -10.06 -0.60
C ASN A 66 -8.55 -8.71 0.08
N LEU A 67 -8.75 -7.67 -0.69
CA LEU A 67 -8.94 -6.34 -0.15
C LEU A 67 -10.39 -6.16 0.23
N GLY A 68 -10.61 -5.99 1.49
CA GLY A 68 -11.96 -5.85 2.01
C GLY A 68 -12.64 -4.54 1.70
#